data_6029e1b575db1851ed0b1366ff02c394
#
_entry.id   6029e1b575db1851ed0b1366ff02c394
#
_cell.length_a   1.000
_cell.length_b   1.000
_cell.length_c   1.000
_cell.angle_alpha   90.00
_cell.angle_beta   90.00
_cell.angle_gamma   90.00
#
_symmetry.space_group_name_H-M   'P 1'
#
loop_
_entity.id
_entity.type
_entity.pdbx_description
1 polymer ?
#
loop_
_entity_poly.entity_id
_entity_poly.type
_entity_poly.pdbx_seq_one_letter_code
_entity_poly.pdbx_strand_id
1 'polypeptide(L)'
;MSALVDLIVGQARNNAWANHRLLGACKALTPEEFATARTGFFPSLRATLNHILWVDAYYIDALEHDPTVLARYHDPTPDFPDAGRLYEAQRASDRRLIAFCERQGEASLAEGLVLPRPNRTPPPTSVASILEHLFQHQTHHRGQAHAMLSSTSVKPPQLDEFFLAGEEHLRRDELRALGLPET
;
A
#
# COMPACT_ATOMS: atom_id res chain seq x y z
N MET A 1 -18.84 -2.21 14.92
CA MET A 1 -17.95 -3.25 14.35
C MET A 1 -17.10 -3.81 15.47
N SER A 2 -16.43 -4.95 15.33
CA SER A 2 -15.53 -5.43 16.37
C SER A 2 -14.22 -4.63 16.35
N ALA A 3 -13.50 -4.60 17.50
CA ALA A 3 -12.24 -3.88 17.60
C ALA A 3 -11.20 -4.32 16.58
N LEU A 4 -11.19 -5.61 16.19
CA LEU A 4 -10.29 -6.13 15.16
C LEU A 4 -10.65 -5.57 13.77
N VAL A 5 -11.93 -5.53 13.43
CA VAL A 5 -12.38 -4.96 12.14
C VAL A 5 -12.07 -3.48 12.09
N ASP A 6 -12.33 -2.74 13.16
CA ASP A 6 -12.03 -1.31 13.25
C ASP A 6 -10.53 -1.04 13.09
N LEU A 7 -9.67 -1.89 13.69
CA LEU A 7 -8.22 -1.81 13.55
C LEU A 7 -7.79 -2.03 12.09
N ILE A 8 -8.29 -3.09 11.45
CA ILE A 8 -7.94 -3.44 10.05
C ILE A 8 -8.38 -2.32 9.08
N VAL A 9 -9.59 -1.78 9.25
CA VAL A 9 -10.07 -0.66 8.43
C VAL A 9 -9.23 0.59 8.68
N GLY A 10 -8.90 0.88 9.94
CA GLY A 10 -8.01 1.98 10.30
C GLY A 10 -6.63 1.86 9.63
N GLN A 11 -6.04 0.66 9.64
CA GLN A 11 -4.76 0.39 8.97
C GLN A 11 -4.85 0.59 7.44
N ALA A 12 -5.94 0.15 6.80
CA ALA A 12 -6.12 0.33 5.35
C ALA A 12 -6.25 1.83 4.97
N ARG A 13 -6.98 2.60 5.76
CA ARG A 13 -7.12 4.05 5.57
C ARG A 13 -5.80 4.79 5.80
N ASN A 14 -5.07 4.41 6.86
CA ASN A 14 -3.74 4.92 7.11
C ASN A 14 -2.78 4.62 5.95
N ASN A 15 -2.81 3.40 5.45
CA ASN A 15 -1.99 3.00 4.32
C ASN A 15 -2.24 3.89 3.09
N ALA A 16 -3.50 4.13 2.76
CA ALA A 16 -3.90 5.00 1.65
C ALA A 16 -3.41 6.45 1.84
N TRP A 17 -3.53 6.99 3.06
CA TRP A 17 -3.06 8.33 3.37
C TRP A 17 -1.53 8.44 3.29
N ALA A 18 -0.79 7.48 3.83
CA ALA A 18 0.67 7.48 3.77
C ALA A 18 1.19 7.35 2.33
N ASN A 19 0.56 6.51 1.50
CA ASN A 19 0.84 6.40 0.06
C ASN A 19 0.54 7.71 -0.68
N HIS A 20 -0.59 8.36 -0.37
CA HIS A 20 -0.96 9.66 -0.91
C HIS A 20 0.12 10.72 -0.65
N ARG A 21 0.62 10.83 0.58
CA ARG A 21 1.67 11.77 0.95
C ARG A 21 3.00 11.47 0.25
N LEU A 22 3.48 10.23 0.34
CA LEU A 22 4.77 9.86 -0.20
C LEU A 22 4.82 9.98 -1.73
N LEU A 23 3.86 9.37 -2.43
CA LEU A 23 3.77 9.47 -3.89
C LEU A 23 3.43 10.89 -4.36
N GLY A 24 2.61 11.62 -3.60
CA GLY A 24 2.34 13.02 -3.83
C GLY A 24 3.61 13.86 -3.84
N ALA A 25 4.50 13.65 -2.88
CA ALA A 25 5.81 14.29 -2.85
C ALA A 25 6.69 13.87 -4.04
N CYS A 26 6.71 12.58 -4.38
CA CYS A 26 7.47 12.07 -5.53
C CYS A 26 7.03 12.66 -6.88
N LYS A 27 5.81 13.16 -7.01
CA LYS A 27 5.34 13.83 -8.25
C LYS A 27 6.11 15.10 -8.59
N ALA A 28 6.81 15.69 -7.63
CA ALA A 28 7.67 16.85 -7.86
C ALA A 28 9.06 16.49 -8.42
N LEU A 29 9.41 15.21 -8.45
CA LEU A 29 10.67 14.72 -9.02
C LEU A 29 10.60 14.66 -10.55
N THR A 30 11.75 14.86 -11.21
CA THR A 30 11.87 14.48 -12.62
C THR A 30 11.87 12.95 -12.76
N PRO A 31 11.53 12.41 -13.95
CA PRO A 31 11.63 10.97 -14.20
C PRO A 31 13.03 10.41 -13.95
N GLU A 32 14.08 11.19 -14.22
CA GLU A 32 15.47 10.83 -13.99
C GLU A 32 15.77 10.76 -12.49
N GLU A 33 15.36 11.73 -11.69
CA GLU A 33 15.51 11.70 -10.23
C GLU A 33 14.75 10.55 -9.61
N PHE A 34 13.53 10.26 -10.09
CA PHE A 34 12.70 9.15 -9.62
C PHE A 34 13.35 7.78 -9.90
N ALA A 35 14.06 7.64 -11.03
CA ALA A 35 14.75 6.43 -11.44
C ALA A 35 16.21 6.35 -10.99
N THR A 36 16.80 7.44 -10.46
CA THR A 36 18.21 7.49 -10.06
C THR A 36 18.54 6.41 -9.04
N ALA A 37 19.66 5.72 -9.26
CA ALA A 37 20.14 4.67 -8.36
C ALA A 37 20.51 5.23 -6.97
N ARG A 38 20.03 4.56 -5.93
CA ARG A 38 20.28 4.89 -4.52
C ARG A 38 20.52 3.63 -3.71
N THR A 39 21.13 3.76 -2.57
CA THR A 39 21.32 2.65 -1.63
C THR A 39 19.97 2.23 -1.05
N GLY A 40 19.62 0.95 -1.18
CA GLY A 40 18.40 0.35 -0.67
C GLY A 40 18.24 -1.09 -1.13
N PHE A 41 17.20 -1.77 -0.69
CA PHE A 41 16.91 -3.13 -1.17
C PHE A 41 16.57 -3.10 -2.67
N PHE A 42 15.73 -2.18 -3.09
CA PHE A 42 15.52 -1.83 -4.49
C PHE A 42 16.41 -0.64 -4.87
N PRO A 43 16.85 -0.56 -6.14
CA PRO A 43 17.88 0.40 -6.52
C PRO A 43 17.38 1.85 -6.68
N SER A 44 16.07 2.12 -6.59
CA SER A 44 15.53 3.47 -6.81
C SER A 44 14.15 3.66 -6.18
N LEU A 45 13.71 4.91 -6.07
CA LEU A 45 12.32 5.25 -5.70
C LEU A 45 11.32 4.58 -6.63
N ARG A 46 11.56 4.67 -7.95
CA ARG A 46 10.72 4.02 -8.96
C ARG A 46 10.60 2.52 -8.70
N ALA A 47 11.71 1.81 -8.53
CA ALA A 47 11.69 0.37 -8.30
C ALA A 47 10.97 0.00 -6.99
N THR A 48 11.25 0.73 -5.89
CA THR A 48 10.64 0.48 -4.59
C THR A 48 9.13 0.68 -4.61
N LEU A 49 8.67 1.80 -5.17
CA LEU A 49 7.24 2.16 -5.14
C LEU A 49 6.41 1.33 -6.14
N ASN A 50 6.99 0.96 -7.30
CA ASN A 50 6.35 -0.02 -8.20
C ASN A 50 6.24 -1.41 -7.56
N HIS A 51 7.26 -1.84 -6.79
CA HIS A 51 7.20 -3.09 -6.06
C HIS A 51 6.08 -3.10 -5.01
N ILE A 52 5.89 -2.00 -4.28
CA ILE A 52 4.78 -1.85 -3.34
C ILE A 52 3.45 -2.11 -4.04
N LEU A 53 3.17 -1.40 -5.13
CA LEU A 53 1.94 -1.56 -5.89
C LEU A 53 1.74 -2.99 -6.42
N TRP A 54 2.82 -3.60 -6.90
CA TRP A 54 2.75 -4.97 -7.41
C TRP A 54 2.38 -5.98 -6.33
N VAL A 55 2.97 -5.86 -5.15
CA VAL A 55 2.67 -6.74 -4.01
C VAL A 55 1.24 -6.52 -3.52
N ASP A 56 0.79 -5.25 -3.47
CA ASP A 56 -0.59 -4.93 -3.12
C ASP A 56 -1.57 -5.61 -4.08
N ALA A 57 -1.36 -5.45 -5.38
CA ALA A 57 -2.23 -6.05 -6.38
C ALA A 57 -2.31 -7.58 -6.22
N TYR A 58 -1.16 -8.24 -5.99
CA TYR A 58 -1.12 -9.68 -5.75
C TYR A 58 -1.96 -10.10 -4.53
N TYR A 59 -1.78 -9.43 -3.39
CA TYR A 59 -2.51 -9.81 -2.17
C TYR A 59 -3.99 -9.44 -2.25
N ILE A 60 -4.35 -8.29 -2.82
CA ILE A 60 -5.75 -7.88 -2.98
C ILE A 60 -6.46 -8.84 -3.94
N ASP A 61 -5.86 -9.19 -5.08
CA ASP A 61 -6.42 -10.15 -6.02
C ASP A 61 -6.61 -11.53 -5.38
N ALA A 62 -5.64 -11.99 -4.56
CA ALA A 62 -5.78 -13.25 -3.83
C ALA A 62 -6.91 -13.20 -2.79
N LEU A 63 -7.01 -12.10 -2.03
CA LEU A 63 -8.06 -11.87 -1.03
C LEU A 63 -9.45 -11.77 -1.66
N GLU A 64 -9.55 -11.23 -2.87
CA GLU A 64 -10.79 -11.13 -3.65
C GLU A 64 -11.09 -12.40 -4.47
N HIS A 65 -10.26 -13.46 -4.32
CA HIS A 65 -10.39 -14.73 -5.04
C HIS A 65 -10.33 -14.56 -6.58
N ASP A 66 -9.54 -13.61 -7.08
CA ASP A 66 -9.36 -13.41 -8.52
C ASP A 66 -8.64 -14.62 -9.12
N PRO A 67 -9.25 -15.35 -10.07
CA PRO A 67 -8.65 -16.55 -10.67
C PRO A 67 -7.40 -16.23 -11.50
N THR A 68 -7.17 -14.97 -11.84
CA THR A 68 -6.03 -14.54 -12.67
C THR A 68 -4.78 -14.17 -11.86
N VAL A 69 -4.83 -14.24 -10.52
CA VAL A 69 -3.73 -13.81 -9.64
C VAL A 69 -2.39 -14.48 -9.97
N LEU A 70 -2.37 -15.77 -10.32
CA LEU A 70 -1.14 -16.47 -10.70
C LEU A 70 -0.56 -15.97 -12.04
N ALA A 71 -1.41 -15.69 -13.02
CA ALA A 71 -0.97 -15.15 -14.30
C ALA A 71 -0.31 -13.79 -14.09
N ARG A 72 -0.91 -12.92 -13.29
CA ARG A 72 -0.33 -11.61 -12.93
C ARG A 72 0.96 -11.71 -12.13
N TYR A 73 1.10 -12.72 -11.28
CA TYR A 73 2.34 -12.92 -10.53
C TYR A 73 3.53 -13.27 -11.42
N HIS A 74 3.29 -13.93 -12.55
CA HIS A 74 4.32 -14.31 -13.52
C HIS A 74 4.60 -13.25 -14.58
N ASP A 75 3.62 -12.40 -14.84
CA ASP A 75 3.77 -11.32 -15.81
C ASP A 75 4.36 -10.09 -15.10
N PRO A 76 5.51 -9.57 -15.56
CA PRO A 76 6.07 -8.37 -14.95
C PRO A 76 5.04 -7.25 -15.00
N THR A 77 4.65 -6.79 -13.83
CA THR A 77 3.69 -5.71 -13.63
C THR A 77 4.11 -4.48 -14.43
N PRO A 78 3.16 -3.68 -14.93
CA PRO A 78 3.49 -2.42 -15.55
C PRO A 78 4.41 -1.61 -14.66
N ASP A 79 5.65 -1.40 -15.10
CA ASP A 79 6.58 -0.52 -14.41
C ASP A 79 6.23 0.93 -14.79
N PHE A 80 5.57 1.62 -13.90
CA PHE A 80 5.22 3.02 -14.08
C PHE A 80 6.50 3.88 -14.07
N PRO A 81 6.83 4.54 -15.20
CA PRO A 81 8.07 5.30 -15.31
C PRO A 81 8.03 6.64 -14.56
N ASP A 82 6.85 7.17 -14.29
CA ASP A 82 6.64 8.44 -13.60
C ASP A 82 5.78 8.28 -12.35
N ALA A 83 6.05 9.11 -11.36
CA ALA A 83 5.36 9.08 -10.08
C ALA A 83 3.88 9.48 -10.17
N GLY A 84 3.47 10.24 -11.17
CA GLY A 84 2.09 10.67 -11.34
C GLY A 84 1.18 9.51 -11.71
N ARG A 85 1.57 8.70 -12.70
CA ARG A 85 0.82 7.50 -13.09
C ARG A 85 0.83 6.45 -11.99
N LEU A 86 1.97 6.27 -11.33
CA LEU A 86 2.08 5.34 -10.20
C LEU A 86 1.16 5.78 -9.05
N TYR A 87 1.09 7.08 -8.75
CA TYR A 87 0.19 7.63 -7.74
C TYR A 87 -1.28 7.28 -8.01
N GLU A 88 -1.75 7.44 -9.25
CA GLU A 88 -3.14 7.11 -9.60
C GLU A 88 -3.41 5.60 -9.51
N ALA A 89 -2.47 4.77 -9.93
CA ALA A 89 -2.57 3.32 -9.83
C ALA A 89 -2.58 2.85 -8.37
N GLN A 90 -1.68 3.40 -7.52
CA GLN A 90 -1.65 3.09 -6.09
C GLN A 90 -2.95 3.53 -5.40
N ARG A 91 -3.44 4.71 -5.72
CA ARG A 91 -4.71 5.21 -5.18
C ARG A 91 -5.90 4.32 -5.54
N ALA A 92 -5.91 3.74 -6.73
CA ALA A 92 -6.93 2.76 -7.13
C ALA A 92 -6.81 1.46 -6.32
N SER A 93 -5.58 0.97 -6.10
CA SER A 93 -5.30 -0.20 -5.26
C SER A 93 -5.70 0.03 -3.81
N ASP A 94 -5.35 1.18 -3.24
CA ASP A 94 -5.70 1.55 -1.87
C ASP A 94 -7.23 1.59 -1.64
N ARG A 95 -8.00 2.11 -2.60
CA ARG A 95 -9.48 2.08 -2.53
C ARG A 95 -10.03 0.66 -2.53
N ARG A 96 -9.44 -0.26 -3.33
CA ARG A 96 -9.83 -1.68 -3.32
C ARG A 96 -9.55 -2.32 -1.97
N LEU A 97 -8.37 -2.06 -1.40
CA LEU A 97 -8.00 -2.59 -0.09
C LEU A 97 -8.93 -2.09 1.02
N ILE A 98 -9.25 -0.80 1.06
CA ILE A 98 -10.19 -0.22 2.02
C ILE A 98 -11.57 -0.88 1.85
N ALA A 99 -12.09 -0.93 0.63
CA ALA A 99 -13.39 -1.55 0.36
C ALA A 99 -13.42 -3.04 0.72
N PHE A 100 -12.32 -3.76 0.54
CA PHE A 100 -12.19 -5.14 1.02
C PHE A 100 -12.27 -5.20 2.54
N CYS A 101 -11.49 -4.40 3.26
CA CYS A 101 -11.45 -4.38 4.73
C CYS A 101 -12.81 -3.99 5.33
N GLU A 102 -13.52 -3.03 4.75
CA GLU A 102 -14.84 -2.57 5.22
C GLU A 102 -15.94 -3.62 5.10
N ARG A 103 -15.78 -4.61 4.23
CA ARG A 103 -16.73 -5.74 4.08
C ARG A 103 -16.46 -6.89 5.04
N GLN A 104 -15.34 -6.86 5.79
CA GLN A 104 -14.96 -7.97 6.66
C GLN A 104 -15.72 -7.98 7.99
N GLY A 105 -15.86 -9.19 8.52
CA GLY A 105 -16.28 -9.45 9.90
C GLY A 105 -15.25 -10.35 10.60
N GLU A 106 -15.42 -10.59 11.90
CA GLU A 106 -14.49 -11.46 12.65
C GLU A 106 -14.40 -12.86 12.04
N ALA A 107 -15.52 -13.43 11.62
CA ALA A 107 -15.55 -14.75 11.01
C ALA A 107 -14.73 -14.80 9.71
N SER A 108 -14.95 -13.86 8.78
CA SER A 108 -14.22 -13.81 7.51
C SER A 108 -12.73 -13.48 7.71
N LEU A 109 -12.38 -12.67 8.71
CA LEU A 109 -10.98 -12.41 9.06
C LEU A 109 -10.24 -13.65 9.59
N ALA A 110 -10.97 -14.58 10.21
CA ALA A 110 -10.42 -15.84 10.71
C ALA A 110 -10.34 -16.94 9.62
N GLU A 111 -11.01 -16.77 8.48
CA GLU A 111 -11.00 -17.75 7.40
C GLU A 111 -9.58 -17.96 6.84
N GLY A 112 -9.27 -19.23 6.56
CA GLY A 112 -8.00 -19.62 5.97
C GLY A 112 -8.03 -19.49 4.44
N LEU A 113 -7.12 -18.71 3.88
CA LEU A 113 -6.90 -18.59 2.45
C LEU A 113 -5.58 -19.25 2.04
N VAL A 114 -5.61 -20.08 1.00
CA VAL A 114 -4.40 -20.59 0.35
C VAL A 114 -3.92 -19.57 -0.67
N LEU A 115 -2.81 -18.90 -0.35
CA LEU A 115 -2.22 -17.93 -1.28
C LEU A 115 -1.67 -18.64 -2.52
N PRO A 116 -2.09 -18.28 -3.73
CA PRO A 116 -1.61 -18.89 -4.95
C PRO A 116 -0.11 -18.71 -5.12
N ARG A 117 0.62 -19.79 -5.39
CA ARG A 117 2.07 -19.79 -5.68
C ARG A 117 2.37 -20.69 -6.87
N PRO A 118 3.34 -20.33 -7.74
CA PRO A 118 3.57 -21.05 -9.00
C PRO A 118 3.94 -22.52 -8.83
N ASN A 119 4.78 -22.85 -7.85
CA ASN A 119 5.42 -24.16 -7.74
C ASN A 119 5.13 -24.86 -6.41
N ARG A 120 4.19 -24.38 -5.62
CA ARG A 120 3.83 -24.97 -4.32
C ARG A 120 2.42 -24.58 -3.88
N THR A 121 1.82 -25.40 -3.06
CA THR A 121 0.58 -25.08 -2.34
C THR A 121 0.96 -24.83 -0.87
N PRO A 122 1.05 -23.58 -0.42
CA PRO A 122 1.32 -23.29 0.99
C PRO A 122 0.11 -23.67 1.86
N PRO A 123 0.30 -23.86 3.17
CA PRO A 123 -0.83 -24.02 4.08
C PRO A 123 -1.73 -22.77 4.07
N PRO A 124 -3.02 -22.93 4.41
CA PRO A 124 -3.92 -21.82 4.57
C PRO A 124 -3.40 -20.82 5.63
N THR A 125 -3.55 -19.53 5.35
CA THR A 125 -3.22 -18.43 6.25
C THR A 125 -4.49 -17.61 6.47
N SER A 126 -4.77 -17.17 7.70
CA SER A 126 -5.96 -16.36 7.96
C SER A 126 -5.95 -15.05 7.18
N VAL A 127 -7.12 -14.60 6.76
CA VAL A 127 -7.26 -13.29 6.09
C VAL A 127 -6.66 -12.17 6.93
N ALA A 128 -6.86 -12.19 8.25
CA ALA A 128 -6.25 -11.21 9.17
C ALA A 128 -4.72 -11.22 9.08
N SER A 129 -4.07 -12.38 9.09
CA SER A 129 -2.61 -12.48 8.99
C SER A 129 -2.07 -12.05 7.62
N ILE A 130 -2.83 -12.27 6.55
CA ILE A 130 -2.47 -11.79 5.20
C ILE A 130 -2.51 -10.26 5.17
N LEU A 131 -3.56 -9.64 5.73
CA LEU A 131 -3.69 -8.18 5.81
C LEU A 131 -2.59 -7.58 6.70
N GLU A 132 -2.30 -8.18 7.86
CA GLU A 132 -1.19 -7.76 8.72
C GLU A 132 0.14 -7.76 7.96
N HIS A 133 0.45 -8.86 7.26
CA HIS A 133 1.65 -8.94 6.43
C HIS A 133 1.68 -7.84 5.37
N LEU A 134 0.57 -7.58 4.69
CA LEU A 134 0.48 -6.53 3.67
C LEU A 134 0.77 -5.15 4.27
N PHE A 135 0.21 -4.79 5.42
CA PHE A 135 0.48 -3.52 6.09
C PHE A 135 1.94 -3.39 6.54
N GLN A 136 2.53 -4.46 7.06
CA GLN A 136 3.94 -4.48 7.43
C GLN A 136 4.86 -4.32 6.22
N HIS A 137 4.56 -5.01 5.11
CA HIS A 137 5.28 -4.88 3.85
C HIS A 137 5.23 -3.45 3.31
N GLN A 138 4.06 -2.84 3.29
CA GLN A 138 3.87 -1.44 2.91
C GLN A 138 4.73 -0.50 3.76
N THR A 139 4.63 -0.62 5.09
CA THR A 139 5.37 0.23 6.03
C THR A 139 6.87 0.08 5.84
N HIS A 140 7.36 -1.17 5.67
CA HIS A 140 8.78 -1.46 5.45
C HIS A 140 9.33 -0.78 4.19
N HIS A 141 8.67 -0.96 3.06
CA HIS A 141 9.14 -0.39 1.80
C HIS A 141 8.88 1.11 1.67
N ARG A 142 7.80 1.64 2.27
CA ARG A 142 7.61 3.09 2.39
C ARG A 142 8.73 3.75 3.19
N GLY A 143 9.19 3.13 4.28
CA GLY A 143 10.35 3.62 5.03
C GLY A 143 11.61 3.69 4.17
N GLN A 144 11.85 2.69 3.33
CA GLN A 144 12.97 2.70 2.38
C GLN A 144 12.83 3.82 1.35
N ALA A 145 11.67 3.96 0.72
CA ALA A 145 11.41 5.02 -0.25
C ALA A 145 11.50 6.42 0.39
N HIS A 146 10.99 6.58 1.61
CA HIS A 146 11.09 7.82 2.37
C HIS A 146 12.56 8.21 2.64
N ALA A 147 13.40 7.25 3.04
CA ALA A 147 14.84 7.48 3.22
C ALA A 147 15.53 7.85 1.89
N MET A 148 15.16 7.20 0.78
CA MET A 148 15.68 7.56 -0.56
C MET A 148 15.26 8.97 -0.97
N LEU A 149 14.04 9.38 -0.67
CA LEU A 149 13.52 10.72 -1.00
C LEU A 149 14.34 11.83 -0.31
N SER A 150 14.91 11.57 0.88
CA SER A 150 15.75 12.52 1.61
C SER A 150 17.02 12.91 0.82
N SER A 151 17.44 12.11 -0.16
CA SER A 151 18.60 12.37 -1.02
C SER A 151 18.24 13.07 -2.34
N THR A 152 17.04 13.60 -2.46
CA THR A 152 16.54 14.29 -3.65
C THR A 152 16.34 15.79 -3.38
N SER A 153 15.89 16.52 -4.40
CA SER A 153 15.45 17.92 -4.27
C SER A 153 14.16 18.11 -3.46
N VAL A 154 13.42 17.01 -3.20
CA VAL A 154 12.10 17.03 -2.56
C VAL A 154 12.21 16.57 -1.11
N LYS A 155 11.69 17.39 -0.19
CA LYS A 155 11.64 17.03 1.24
C LYS A 155 10.66 15.86 1.47
N PRO A 156 11.07 14.79 2.20
CA PRO A 156 10.15 13.74 2.60
C PRO A 156 9.01 14.27 3.47
N PRO A 157 7.77 13.83 3.22
CA PRO A 157 6.63 14.21 4.07
C PRO A 157 6.64 13.44 5.38
N GLN A 158 6.02 13.97 6.41
CA GLN A 158 5.73 13.21 7.63
C GLN A 158 4.69 12.13 7.34
N LEU A 159 4.92 10.89 7.84
CA LEU A 159 4.08 9.73 7.57
C LEU A 159 3.52 9.04 8.83
N ASP A 160 3.90 9.49 10.02
CA ASP A 160 3.53 8.89 11.31
C ASP A 160 2.58 9.74 12.16
N GLU A 161 2.10 10.85 11.62
CA GLU A 161 1.10 11.72 12.27
C GLU A 161 -0.29 11.20 11.97
N PHE A 162 -0.90 10.44 12.93
CA PHE A 162 -1.98 9.69 12.45
C PHE A 162 -3.35 9.85 13.04
N PHE A 163 -3.72 8.90 13.70
CA PHE A 163 -5.05 8.43 14.01
C PHE A 163 -5.26 8.49 15.52
N LEU A 164 -4.38 9.19 16.22
CA LEU A 164 -4.55 9.51 17.62
C LEU A 164 -5.60 10.62 17.78
N ALA A 165 -6.37 10.52 18.86
CA ALA A 165 -7.36 11.54 19.19
C ALA A 165 -6.68 12.92 19.34
N GLY A 166 -7.25 13.93 18.70
CA GLY A 166 -6.70 15.29 18.70
C GLY A 166 -5.78 15.61 17.49
N GLU A 167 -5.42 14.63 16.68
CA GLU A 167 -4.57 14.81 15.49
C GLU A 167 -5.35 14.90 14.17
N GLU A 168 -6.68 14.82 14.22
CA GLU A 168 -7.56 14.82 13.05
C GLU A 168 -7.32 16.04 12.14
N HIS A 169 -6.96 17.18 12.73
CA HIS A 169 -6.69 18.40 12.00
C HIS A 169 -5.45 18.31 11.10
N LEU A 170 -4.49 17.42 11.42
CA LEU A 170 -3.25 17.24 10.65
C LEU A 170 -3.45 16.50 9.32
N ARG A 171 -4.55 15.74 9.21
CA ARG A 171 -4.83 14.91 8.03
C ARG A 171 -6.13 15.24 7.31
N ARG A 172 -6.97 16.10 7.88
CA ARG A 172 -8.34 16.37 7.43
C ARG A 172 -8.47 16.66 5.93
N ASP A 173 -7.67 17.59 5.42
CA ASP A 173 -7.75 18.00 4.02
C ASP A 173 -7.33 16.88 3.06
N GLU A 174 -6.34 16.08 3.45
CA GLU A 174 -5.87 14.95 2.68
C GLU A 174 -6.88 13.79 2.69
N LEU A 175 -7.49 13.48 3.84
CA LEU A 175 -8.57 12.48 3.93
C LEU A 175 -9.75 12.90 3.06
N ARG A 176 -10.13 14.18 3.08
CA ARG A 176 -11.18 14.73 2.21
C ARG A 176 -10.84 14.58 0.73
N ALA A 177 -9.58 14.85 0.34
CA ALA A 177 -9.10 14.66 -1.04
C ALA A 177 -9.11 13.19 -1.48
N LEU A 178 -8.93 12.26 -0.53
CA LEU A 178 -9.02 10.82 -0.74
C LEU A 178 -10.46 10.29 -0.74
N GLY A 179 -11.43 11.09 -0.27
CA GLY A 179 -12.83 10.67 -0.06
C GLY A 179 -12.98 9.74 1.16
N LEU A 180 -12.07 9.85 2.13
CA LEU A 180 -12.07 9.06 3.36
C LEU A 180 -12.76 9.83 4.50
N PRO A 181 -13.33 9.11 5.50
CA PRO A 181 -13.87 9.73 6.70
C PRO A 181 -12.80 10.54 7.43
N GLU A 182 -13.22 11.66 8.03
CA GLU A 182 -12.33 12.54 8.81
C GLU A 182 -12.02 11.99 10.21
N THR A 183 -12.73 10.92 10.60
CA THR A 183 -12.61 10.23 11.91
C THR A 183 -12.17 8.79 11.72
#